data_d61fa853947b3c23beed102d8b09feae
#
_entry.id   d61fa853947b3c23beed102d8b09feae
#
_cell.length_a   1.000
_cell.length_b   1.000
_cell.length_c   1.000
_cell.angle_alpha   90.00
_cell.angle_beta   90.00
_cell.angle_gamma   90.00
#
_symmetry.space_group_name_H-M   'P 1'
#
loop_
_entity.id
_entity.type
_entity.pdbx_description
1 polymer ?
#
loop_
_entity_poly.entity_id
_entity_poly.type
_entity_poly.pdbx_seq_one_letter_code
_entity_poly.pdbx_strand_id
1 'polypeptide(L)'
;AMQRSLVGSEMCIRDSFNVMVGNVNVWMISHFDEVAVAAVGACNQFLGFSYNVYGFVTVGTQIMIAQFLGAKKHKEIPKVMNTAIFGAIGIGLLLGAIFILLPYPLLRFLNIPDDVIAIAIPYMQLYGTGTIILALNSVMLACLRTHGLTLQALIVPTIANILAVCGNYLVLFSPFGLPNFGVRGIAISGIFGQFCAGIVAIYLVKRYVKFNVLKVNFKRFSIPFLKQILKLGLPSSGESVSYSGAQVVVTMIVATLGTNVLITKSYVSAITQFVFLTASALFQGNQIVIGRTVGAKDFEGAYQRGFRSMVQNVGISTSISIVTFIFITPIMHIYTNKPEIIELARWVFLVEIILEAARAVNMTLVGSLNASGDVRFPLACSLTVLWLISLPFSYLLAIVFHMGLVGVWIAYAIDESLRAMLMIYRWHHGTWRTKSLFV
;
A
#
# COMPACT_ATOMS: atom_id res chain seq x y z
N ALA A 1 16.47 -5.31 -19.62
CA ALA A 1 15.17 -4.73 -20.01
C ALA A 1 14.04 -5.72 -19.73
N MET A 2 14.15 -6.96 -20.15
CA MET A 2 13.10 -8.00 -20.03
C MET A 2 12.72 -8.34 -18.58
N GLN A 3 13.67 -8.44 -17.64
CA GLN A 3 13.37 -8.65 -16.20
C GLN A 3 12.61 -7.48 -15.54
N ARG A 4 12.67 -6.28 -16.12
CA ARG A 4 12.04 -5.07 -15.55
C ARG A 4 10.57 -4.93 -15.92
N SER A 5 10.20 -5.29 -17.15
CA SER A 5 8.79 -5.32 -17.57
C SER A 5 8.02 -6.41 -16.82
N LEU A 6 8.68 -7.54 -16.55
CA LEU A 6 8.11 -8.65 -15.79
C LEU A 6 7.82 -8.26 -14.32
N VAL A 7 8.73 -7.54 -13.65
CA VAL A 7 8.52 -7.11 -12.24
C VAL A 7 7.30 -6.20 -12.11
N GLY A 8 7.12 -5.23 -13.01
CA GLY A 8 5.97 -4.33 -12.98
C GLY A 8 4.66 -5.03 -13.29
N SER A 9 4.62 -5.89 -14.32
CA SER A 9 3.42 -6.64 -14.70
C SER A 9 2.98 -7.64 -13.62
N GLU A 10 3.91 -8.35 -13.01
CA GLU A 10 3.63 -9.31 -11.93
C GLU A 10 3.08 -8.61 -10.68
N MET A 11 3.59 -7.41 -10.34
CA MET A 11 3.06 -6.63 -9.22
C MET A 11 1.66 -6.08 -9.52
N CYS A 12 1.41 -5.61 -10.73
CA CYS A 12 0.09 -5.15 -11.17
C CYS A 12 -0.95 -6.27 -11.11
N ILE A 13 -0.61 -7.47 -11.62
CA ILE A 13 -1.46 -8.67 -11.55
C ILE A 13 -1.80 -9.02 -10.10
N ARG A 14 -0.80 -9.00 -9.20
CA ARG A 14 -1.02 -9.27 -7.78
C ARG A 14 -2.01 -8.29 -7.15
N ASP A 15 -1.80 -7.01 -7.37
CA ASP A 15 -2.60 -5.98 -6.72
C ASP A 15 -4.03 -5.96 -7.27
N SER A 16 -4.19 -6.17 -8.59
CA SER A 16 -5.50 -6.40 -9.22
C SER A 16 -6.20 -7.64 -8.67
N PHE A 17 -5.47 -8.73 -8.50
CA PHE A 17 -6.01 -9.96 -7.90
C PHE A 17 -6.45 -9.76 -6.45
N ASN A 18 -5.67 -9.02 -5.65
CA ASN A 18 -6.06 -8.69 -4.27
C ASN A 18 -7.35 -7.86 -4.21
N VAL A 19 -7.51 -6.86 -5.10
CA VAL A 19 -8.73 -6.06 -5.19
C VAL A 19 -9.93 -6.92 -5.60
N MET A 20 -9.75 -7.80 -6.59
CA MET A 20 -10.80 -8.71 -7.03
C MET A 20 -11.24 -9.66 -5.91
N VAL A 21 -10.30 -10.26 -5.20
CA VAL A 21 -10.59 -11.13 -4.05
C VAL A 21 -11.27 -10.36 -2.92
N GLY A 22 -10.85 -9.11 -2.67
CA GLY A 22 -11.52 -8.23 -1.71
C GLY A 22 -13.00 -8.03 -2.06
N ASN A 23 -13.31 -7.77 -3.32
CA ASN A 23 -14.69 -7.62 -3.79
C ASN A 23 -15.50 -8.92 -3.68
N VAL A 24 -14.90 -10.07 -4.01
CA VAL A 24 -15.54 -11.39 -3.83
C VAL A 24 -15.86 -11.64 -2.35
N ASN A 25 -14.93 -11.32 -1.45
CA ASN A 25 -15.19 -11.46 -0.01
C ASN A 25 -16.36 -10.58 0.45
N VAL A 26 -16.40 -9.31 0.04
CA VAL A 26 -17.52 -8.41 0.37
C VAL A 26 -18.84 -8.96 -0.19
N TRP A 27 -18.85 -9.43 -1.44
CA TRP A 27 -20.02 -10.06 -2.06
C TRP A 27 -20.50 -11.30 -1.29
N MET A 28 -19.58 -12.16 -0.86
CA MET A 28 -19.95 -13.35 -0.06
C MET A 28 -20.57 -12.96 1.29
N ILE A 29 -19.97 -11.95 1.97
CA ILE A 29 -20.46 -11.49 3.27
C ILE A 29 -21.84 -10.83 3.14
N SER A 30 -22.08 -10.04 2.07
CA SER A 30 -23.35 -9.35 1.84
C SER A 30 -24.53 -10.30 1.62
N HIS A 31 -24.27 -11.50 1.11
CA HIS A 31 -25.29 -12.55 0.97
C HIS A 31 -25.58 -13.31 2.28
N PHE A 32 -24.74 -13.11 3.28
CA PHE A 32 -24.92 -13.75 4.58
C PHE A 32 -25.60 -12.82 5.58
N ASP A 33 -25.09 -11.59 5.76
CA ASP A 33 -25.63 -10.62 6.72
C ASP A 33 -25.11 -9.21 6.41
N GLU A 34 -25.99 -8.24 6.22
CA GLU A 34 -25.61 -6.84 5.95
C GLU A 34 -24.89 -6.19 7.13
N VAL A 35 -25.25 -6.53 8.37
CA VAL A 35 -24.57 -6.02 9.57
C VAL A 35 -23.13 -6.55 9.65
N ALA A 36 -22.93 -7.80 9.22
CA ALA A 36 -21.60 -8.39 9.10
C ALA A 36 -20.70 -7.64 8.09
N VAL A 37 -21.25 -7.16 6.98
CA VAL A 37 -20.50 -6.33 6.01
C VAL A 37 -20.01 -5.06 6.68
N ALA A 38 -20.87 -4.37 7.44
CA ALA A 38 -20.51 -3.16 8.15
C ALA A 38 -19.42 -3.43 9.21
N ALA A 39 -19.54 -4.51 9.97
CA ALA A 39 -18.58 -4.91 11.00
C ALA A 39 -17.19 -5.23 10.41
N VAL A 40 -17.14 -6.06 9.36
CA VAL A 40 -15.89 -6.41 8.67
C VAL A 40 -15.28 -5.19 7.97
N GLY A 41 -16.12 -4.36 7.33
CA GLY A 41 -15.70 -3.11 6.69
C GLY A 41 -15.03 -2.14 7.65
N ALA A 42 -15.62 -1.97 8.85
CA ALA A 42 -15.05 -1.15 9.91
C ALA A 42 -13.69 -1.68 10.40
N CYS A 43 -13.60 -2.99 10.63
CA CYS A 43 -12.34 -3.62 11.01
C CYS A 43 -11.27 -3.50 9.91
N ASN A 44 -11.63 -3.63 8.65
CA ASN A 44 -10.70 -3.54 7.52
C ASN A 44 -9.99 -2.18 7.42
N GLN A 45 -10.57 -1.09 7.95
CA GLN A 45 -9.88 0.20 8.03
C GLN A 45 -8.66 0.12 8.97
N PHE A 46 -8.80 -0.51 10.14
CA PHE A 46 -7.67 -0.72 11.07
C PHE A 46 -6.66 -1.72 10.52
N LEU A 47 -7.12 -2.73 9.79
CA LEU A 47 -6.25 -3.70 9.14
C LEU A 47 -5.42 -3.04 8.03
N GLY A 48 -6.03 -2.18 7.23
CA GLY A 48 -5.33 -1.35 6.23
C GLY A 48 -4.26 -0.45 6.89
N PHE A 49 -4.59 0.19 8.00
CA PHE A 49 -3.63 0.96 8.78
C PHE A 49 -2.45 0.10 9.27
N SER A 50 -2.72 -1.13 9.70
CA SER A 50 -1.68 -2.06 10.17
C SER A 50 -0.64 -2.38 9.09
N TYR A 51 -1.04 -2.48 7.83
CA TYR A 51 -0.10 -2.66 6.71
C TYR A 51 0.88 -1.50 6.58
N ASN A 52 0.42 -0.25 6.81
CA ASN A 52 1.32 0.90 6.84
C ASN A 52 2.32 0.83 8.01
N VAL A 53 1.88 0.35 9.17
CA VAL A 53 2.75 0.17 10.35
C VAL A 53 3.77 -0.96 10.12
N TYR A 54 3.37 -2.07 9.49
CA TYR A 54 4.34 -3.11 9.08
C TYR A 54 5.37 -2.54 8.10
N GLY A 55 4.98 -1.56 7.31
CA GLY A 55 5.86 -0.81 6.40
C GLY A 55 7.08 -0.22 7.10
N PHE A 56 6.98 0.16 8.38
CA PHE A 56 8.11 0.73 9.15
C PHE A 56 9.31 -0.22 9.18
N VAL A 57 9.08 -1.51 9.30
CA VAL A 57 10.15 -2.51 9.25
C VAL A 57 10.38 -3.02 7.83
N THR A 58 9.30 -3.26 7.09
CA THR A 58 9.36 -3.89 5.76
C THR A 58 10.09 -3.03 4.74
N VAL A 59 9.74 -1.73 4.63
CA VAL A 59 10.36 -0.81 3.66
C VAL A 59 11.82 -0.53 4.01
N GLY A 60 12.11 -0.30 5.29
CA GLY A 60 13.49 -0.12 5.74
C GLY A 60 14.38 -1.34 5.45
N THR A 61 13.83 -2.53 5.68
CA THR A 61 14.50 -3.80 5.36
C THR A 61 14.74 -3.94 3.85
N GLN A 62 13.74 -3.61 3.03
CA GLN A 62 13.84 -3.66 1.57
C GLN A 62 14.95 -2.74 1.05
N ILE A 63 15.02 -1.50 1.54
CA ILE A 63 16.06 -0.53 1.15
C ILE A 63 17.45 -1.05 1.55
N MET A 64 17.61 -1.52 2.79
CA MET A 64 18.88 -2.05 3.27
C MET A 64 19.34 -3.26 2.46
N ILE A 65 18.49 -4.26 2.27
CA ILE A 65 18.85 -5.46 1.51
C ILE A 65 19.20 -5.09 0.06
N ALA A 66 18.45 -4.18 -0.59
CA ALA A 66 18.75 -3.73 -1.94
C ALA A 66 20.14 -3.13 -2.06
N GLN A 67 20.52 -2.24 -1.13
CA GLN A 67 21.83 -1.61 -1.11
C GLN A 67 22.95 -2.63 -0.76
N PHE A 68 22.73 -3.55 0.20
CA PHE A 68 23.70 -4.61 0.51
C PHE A 68 23.92 -5.57 -0.65
N LEU A 69 22.86 -5.92 -1.41
CA LEU A 69 22.99 -6.72 -2.64
C LEU A 69 23.80 -5.99 -3.70
N GLY A 70 23.55 -4.68 -3.89
CA GLY A 70 24.31 -3.84 -4.80
C GLY A 70 25.79 -3.74 -4.42
N ALA A 71 26.08 -3.56 -3.14
CA ALA A 71 27.44 -3.51 -2.60
C ALA A 71 28.14 -4.89 -2.53
N LYS A 72 27.48 -5.97 -2.97
CA LYS A 72 27.99 -7.36 -2.89
C LYS A 72 28.31 -7.81 -1.45
N LYS A 73 27.73 -7.17 -0.44
CA LYS A 73 27.92 -7.50 0.99
C LYS A 73 26.93 -8.57 1.45
N HIS A 74 26.87 -9.70 0.77
CA HIS A 74 25.92 -10.78 1.02
C HIS A 74 25.96 -11.34 2.46
N LYS A 75 27.14 -11.25 3.15
CA LYS A 75 27.32 -11.74 4.52
C LYS A 75 26.51 -10.95 5.55
N GLU A 76 26.14 -9.71 5.27
CA GLU A 76 25.38 -8.85 6.18
C GLU A 76 23.86 -9.05 6.06
N ILE A 77 23.38 -9.52 4.90
CA ILE A 77 21.93 -9.72 4.64
C ILE A 77 21.26 -10.63 5.68
N PRO A 78 21.86 -11.77 6.10
CA PRO A 78 21.28 -12.60 7.15
C PRO A 78 21.12 -11.88 8.49
N LYS A 79 22.02 -10.95 8.84
CA LYS A 79 21.90 -10.15 10.07
C LYS A 79 20.76 -9.15 9.98
N VAL A 80 20.62 -8.47 8.81
CA VAL A 80 19.50 -7.57 8.54
C VAL A 80 18.18 -8.32 8.61
N MET A 81 18.09 -9.48 7.95
CA MET A 81 16.89 -10.33 7.96
C MET A 81 16.54 -10.81 9.37
N ASN A 82 17.54 -11.27 10.13
CA ASN A 82 17.34 -11.67 11.50
C ASN A 82 16.77 -10.53 12.35
N THR A 83 17.32 -9.33 12.22
CA THR A 83 16.86 -8.14 12.94
C THR A 83 15.46 -7.70 12.50
N ALA A 84 15.18 -7.75 11.20
CA ALA A 84 13.88 -7.41 10.64
C ALA A 84 12.77 -8.36 11.13
N ILE A 85 13.05 -9.65 11.24
CA ILE A 85 12.10 -10.65 11.77
C ILE A 85 11.73 -10.32 13.22
N PHE A 86 12.71 -10.02 14.09
CA PHE A 86 12.40 -9.60 15.46
C PHE A 86 11.65 -8.26 15.51
N GLY A 87 12.00 -7.31 14.64
CA GLY A 87 11.26 -6.07 14.49
C GLY A 87 9.80 -6.30 14.07
N ALA A 88 9.57 -7.21 13.12
CA ALA A 88 8.23 -7.60 12.66
C ALA A 88 7.43 -8.29 13.78
N ILE A 89 8.06 -9.19 14.54
CA ILE A 89 7.43 -9.82 15.71
C ILE A 89 7.04 -8.74 16.74
N GLY A 90 7.93 -7.79 17.03
CA GLY A 90 7.65 -6.71 17.97
C GLY A 90 6.47 -5.84 17.56
N ILE A 91 6.41 -5.41 16.29
CA ILE A 91 5.29 -4.64 15.75
C ILE A 91 4.02 -5.50 15.70
N GLY A 92 4.12 -6.75 15.29
CA GLY A 92 2.98 -7.67 15.25
C GLY A 92 2.39 -7.90 16.64
N LEU A 93 3.23 -8.10 17.67
CA LEU A 93 2.80 -8.21 19.07
C LEU A 93 2.12 -6.92 19.55
N LEU A 94 2.70 -5.77 19.26
CA LEU A 94 2.14 -4.47 19.65
C LEU A 94 0.74 -4.27 19.06
N LEU A 95 0.59 -4.44 17.74
CA LEU A 95 -0.70 -4.29 17.06
C LEU A 95 -1.69 -5.37 17.50
N GLY A 96 -1.23 -6.61 17.68
CA GLY A 96 -2.04 -7.70 18.19
C GLY A 96 -2.59 -7.39 19.59
N ALA A 97 -1.74 -6.91 20.48
CA ALA A 97 -2.15 -6.50 21.83
C ALA A 97 -3.19 -5.36 21.76
N ILE A 98 -2.99 -4.36 20.88
CA ILE A 98 -3.94 -3.26 20.68
C ILE A 98 -5.30 -3.79 20.21
N PHE A 99 -5.33 -4.69 19.21
CA PHE A 99 -6.59 -5.23 18.67
C PHE A 99 -7.29 -6.20 19.61
N ILE A 100 -6.56 -6.89 20.47
CA ILE A 100 -7.14 -7.82 21.45
C ILE A 100 -7.65 -7.07 22.68
N LEU A 101 -6.88 -6.10 23.19
CA LEU A 101 -7.17 -5.43 24.45
C LEU A 101 -8.06 -4.18 24.29
N LEU A 102 -7.98 -3.50 23.13
CA LEU A 102 -8.63 -2.22 22.91
C LEU A 102 -9.59 -2.22 21.68
N PRO A 103 -10.31 -3.31 21.35
CA PRO A 103 -11.19 -3.32 20.18
C PRO A 103 -12.34 -2.33 20.34
N TYR A 104 -12.97 -2.29 21.53
CA TYR A 104 -14.12 -1.41 21.80
C TYR A 104 -13.78 0.08 21.62
N PRO A 105 -12.74 0.67 22.26
CA PRO A 105 -12.43 2.08 22.08
C PRO A 105 -12.02 2.41 20.63
N LEU A 106 -11.36 1.50 19.91
CA LEU A 106 -11.01 1.70 18.51
C LEU A 106 -12.25 1.79 17.62
N LEU A 107 -13.17 0.85 17.76
CA LEU A 107 -14.41 0.83 16.98
C LEU A 107 -15.32 2.01 17.34
N ARG A 108 -15.39 2.38 18.60
CA ARG A 108 -16.14 3.56 19.05
C ARG A 108 -15.57 4.88 18.50
N PHE A 109 -14.27 4.95 18.33
CA PHE A 109 -13.63 6.11 17.69
C PHE A 109 -14.12 6.37 16.26
N LEU A 110 -14.57 5.33 15.56
CA LEU A 110 -15.17 5.45 14.22
C LEU A 110 -16.68 5.78 14.25
N ASN A 111 -17.26 6.06 15.43
CA ASN A 111 -18.68 6.30 15.62
C ASN A 111 -19.59 5.16 15.07
N ILE A 112 -19.15 3.91 15.22
CA ILE A 112 -19.88 2.74 14.76
C ILE A 112 -21.02 2.46 15.76
N PRO A 113 -22.24 2.08 15.28
CA PRO A 113 -23.35 1.69 16.13
C PRO A 113 -23.02 0.48 17.02
N ASP A 114 -23.61 0.42 18.22
CA ASP A 114 -23.28 -0.59 19.23
C ASP A 114 -23.65 -2.03 18.81
N ASP A 115 -24.68 -2.21 17.98
CA ASP A 115 -25.07 -3.48 17.37
C ASP A 115 -23.98 -4.03 16.44
N VAL A 116 -23.37 -3.17 15.64
CA VAL A 116 -22.24 -3.51 14.75
C VAL A 116 -20.97 -3.77 15.56
N ILE A 117 -20.72 -2.98 16.62
CA ILE A 117 -19.56 -3.15 17.50
C ILE A 117 -19.56 -4.55 18.14
N ALA A 118 -20.73 -5.03 18.59
CA ALA A 118 -20.85 -6.36 19.21
C ALA A 118 -20.36 -7.50 18.27
N ILE A 119 -20.58 -7.36 16.96
CA ILE A 119 -20.16 -8.32 15.94
C ILE A 119 -18.67 -8.09 15.54
N ALA A 120 -18.23 -6.82 15.51
CA ALA A 120 -16.90 -6.45 15.10
C ALA A 120 -15.79 -6.81 16.11
N ILE A 121 -16.09 -6.75 17.43
CA ILE A 121 -15.13 -7.05 18.50
C ILE A 121 -14.50 -8.44 18.36
N PRO A 122 -15.27 -9.54 18.27
CA PRO A 122 -14.70 -10.88 18.14
C PRO A 122 -13.85 -11.04 16.86
N TYR A 123 -14.27 -10.42 15.76
CA TYR A 123 -13.50 -10.40 14.52
C TYR A 123 -12.15 -9.72 14.69
N MET A 124 -12.14 -8.53 15.29
CA MET A 124 -10.93 -7.74 15.50
C MET A 124 -9.96 -8.43 16.47
N GLN A 125 -10.47 -9.04 17.54
CA GLN A 125 -9.68 -9.80 18.50
C GLN A 125 -9.04 -11.03 17.87
N LEU A 126 -9.79 -11.81 17.11
CA LEU A 126 -9.25 -12.95 16.38
C LEU A 126 -8.18 -12.49 15.38
N TYR A 127 -8.46 -11.45 14.60
CA TYR A 127 -7.47 -10.92 13.65
C TYR A 127 -6.20 -10.42 14.35
N GLY A 128 -6.34 -9.87 15.55
CA GLY A 128 -5.22 -9.48 16.42
C GLY A 128 -4.23 -10.62 16.68
N THR A 129 -4.70 -11.86 16.79
CA THR A 129 -3.83 -13.04 16.96
C THR A 129 -2.99 -13.32 15.71
N GLY A 130 -3.47 -12.95 14.52
CA GLY A 130 -2.79 -13.14 13.24
C GLY A 130 -1.78 -12.07 12.86
N THR A 131 -1.74 -10.93 13.57
CA THR A 131 -0.90 -9.76 13.21
C THR A 131 0.59 -10.08 13.11
N ILE A 132 1.10 -10.98 13.95
CA ILE A 132 2.50 -11.43 13.90
C ILE A 132 2.79 -12.14 12.57
N ILE A 133 1.88 -13.00 12.13
CA ILE A 133 2.02 -13.75 10.88
C ILE A 133 2.03 -12.78 9.70
N LEU A 134 1.15 -11.79 9.69
CA LEU A 134 1.05 -10.75 8.67
C LEU A 134 2.33 -9.91 8.59
N ALA A 135 2.85 -9.49 9.73
CA ALA A 135 4.10 -8.73 9.81
C ALA A 135 5.31 -9.55 9.30
N LEU A 136 5.40 -10.82 9.67
CA LEU A 136 6.44 -11.73 9.19
C LEU A 136 6.33 -11.98 7.67
N ASN A 137 5.12 -12.22 7.16
CA ASN A 137 4.89 -12.38 5.73
C ASN A 137 5.34 -11.15 4.96
N SER A 138 5.06 -9.94 5.46
CA SER A 138 5.47 -8.68 4.82
C SER A 138 6.99 -8.56 4.67
N VAL A 139 7.75 -8.92 5.70
CA VAL A 139 9.23 -8.92 5.67
C VAL A 139 9.77 -10.00 4.71
N MET A 140 9.20 -11.20 4.71
CA MET A 140 9.62 -12.27 3.81
C MET A 140 9.35 -11.92 2.34
N LEU A 141 8.19 -11.32 2.06
CA LEU A 141 7.84 -10.82 0.73
C LEU A 141 8.81 -9.72 0.25
N ALA A 142 9.14 -8.75 1.12
CA ALA A 142 10.13 -7.73 0.81
C ALA A 142 11.49 -8.33 0.48
N CYS A 143 11.91 -9.34 1.22
CA CYS A 143 13.15 -10.07 0.96
C CYS A 143 13.14 -10.76 -0.42
N LEU A 144 12.07 -11.50 -0.76
CA LEU A 144 11.94 -12.16 -2.07
C LEU A 144 11.98 -11.14 -3.21
N ARG A 145 11.20 -10.05 -3.13
CA ARG A 145 11.18 -8.99 -4.13
C ARG A 145 12.55 -8.37 -4.33
N THR A 146 13.24 -8.08 -3.24
CA THR A 146 14.57 -7.45 -3.29
C THR A 146 15.61 -8.36 -3.94
N HIS A 147 15.47 -9.68 -3.83
CA HIS A 147 16.30 -10.65 -4.54
C HIS A 147 15.90 -10.84 -6.02
N GLY A 148 14.86 -10.16 -6.50
CA GLY A 148 14.35 -10.26 -7.87
C GLY A 148 13.44 -11.47 -8.09
N LEU A 149 12.97 -12.08 -7.01
CA LEU A 149 12.09 -13.26 -7.01
C LEU A 149 10.62 -12.80 -6.95
N THR A 150 10.19 -12.03 -7.96
CA THR A 150 8.87 -11.39 -7.97
C THR A 150 7.75 -12.38 -8.17
N LEU A 151 7.94 -13.39 -9.04
CA LEU A 151 6.97 -14.47 -9.23
C LEU A 151 6.76 -15.28 -7.95
N GLN A 152 7.84 -15.61 -7.25
CA GLN A 152 7.77 -16.30 -5.96
C GLN A 152 7.08 -15.44 -4.89
N ALA A 153 7.31 -14.14 -4.92
CA ALA A 153 6.62 -13.20 -4.04
C ALA A 153 5.13 -13.06 -4.38
N LEU A 154 4.71 -13.31 -5.62
CA LEU A 154 3.30 -13.33 -6.03
C LEU A 154 2.56 -14.57 -5.49
N ILE A 155 3.20 -15.73 -5.47
CA ILE A 155 2.58 -16.99 -5.02
C ILE A 155 2.05 -16.89 -3.59
N VAL A 156 2.78 -16.21 -2.69
CA VAL A 156 2.44 -16.13 -1.27
C VAL A 156 1.08 -15.47 -1.01
N PRO A 157 0.81 -14.23 -1.45
CA PRO A 157 -0.51 -13.61 -1.25
C PRO A 157 -1.61 -14.32 -2.07
N THR A 158 -1.27 -14.91 -3.21
CA THR A 158 -2.23 -15.66 -4.02
C THR A 158 -2.77 -16.87 -3.25
N ILE A 159 -1.90 -17.64 -2.61
CA ILE A 159 -2.31 -18.77 -1.76
C ILE A 159 -3.15 -18.28 -0.58
N ALA A 160 -2.71 -17.20 0.11
CA ALA A 160 -3.46 -16.63 1.22
C ALA A 160 -4.90 -16.26 0.81
N ASN A 161 -5.03 -15.60 -0.32
CA ASN A 161 -6.32 -15.13 -0.84
C ASN A 161 -7.24 -16.28 -1.29
N ILE A 162 -6.70 -17.27 -2.01
CA ILE A 162 -7.47 -18.45 -2.42
C ILE A 162 -7.99 -19.19 -1.20
N LEU A 163 -7.13 -19.46 -0.22
CA LEU A 163 -7.51 -20.16 1.00
C LEU A 163 -8.51 -19.35 1.83
N ALA A 164 -8.38 -18.03 1.89
CA ALA A 164 -9.35 -17.16 2.56
C ALA A 164 -10.72 -17.21 1.89
N VAL A 165 -10.80 -17.14 0.55
CA VAL A 165 -12.06 -17.24 -0.20
C VAL A 165 -12.70 -18.62 -0.02
N CYS A 166 -11.93 -19.69 -0.19
CA CYS A 166 -12.43 -21.05 0.03
C CYS A 166 -12.90 -21.25 1.48
N GLY A 167 -12.15 -20.78 2.45
CA GLY A 167 -12.50 -20.86 3.85
C GLY A 167 -13.76 -20.04 4.18
N ASN A 168 -13.89 -18.83 3.64
CA ASN A 168 -15.07 -17.99 3.80
C ASN A 168 -16.31 -18.67 3.20
N TYR A 169 -16.18 -19.30 2.03
CA TYR A 169 -17.26 -20.07 1.42
C TYR A 169 -17.71 -21.21 2.34
N LEU A 170 -16.77 -22.00 2.86
CA LEU A 170 -17.07 -23.13 3.77
C LEU A 170 -17.76 -22.68 5.06
N VAL A 171 -17.33 -21.56 5.62
CA VAL A 171 -17.82 -21.07 6.92
C VAL A 171 -19.17 -20.35 6.80
N LEU A 172 -19.40 -19.60 5.72
CA LEU A 172 -20.64 -18.84 5.53
C LEU A 172 -21.77 -19.71 4.98
N PHE A 173 -21.48 -20.57 4.01
CA PHE A 173 -22.50 -21.35 3.32
C PHE A 173 -22.63 -22.78 3.85
N SER A 174 -21.71 -23.24 4.70
CA SER A 174 -21.75 -24.54 5.40
C SER A 174 -22.14 -25.74 4.48
N PRO A 175 -21.54 -25.91 3.28
CA PRO A 175 -22.00 -26.89 2.29
C PRO A 175 -21.91 -28.36 2.75
N PHE A 176 -21.16 -28.63 3.83
CA PHE A 176 -20.99 -29.99 4.40
C PHE A 176 -21.60 -30.14 5.78
N GLY A 177 -22.58 -29.29 6.16
CA GLY A 177 -23.20 -29.32 7.51
C GLY A 177 -22.25 -28.84 8.62
N LEU A 178 -21.21 -28.13 8.29
CA LEU A 178 -20.31 -27.49 9.28
C LEU A 178 -21.08 -26.44 10.08
N PRO A 179 -20.72 -26.23 11.36
CA PRO A 179 -21.35 -25.18 12.14
C PRO A 179 -21.05 -23.81 11.52
N ASN A 180 -22.06 -22.96 11.44
CA ASN A 180 -21.89 -21.60 10.94
C ASN A 180 -21.21 -20.75 12.01
N PHE A 181 -19.96 -20.34 11.71
CA PHE A 181 -19.15 -19.50 12.59
C PHE A 181 -19.35 -18.00 12.34
N GLY A 182 -20.16 -17.62 11.34
CA GLY A 182 -20.43 -16.22 11.00
C GLY A 182 -19.15 -15.40 10.77
N VAL A 183 -19.13 -14.17 11.29
CA VAL A 183 -18.00 -13.23 11.13
C VAL A 183 -16.70 -13.76 11.78
N ARG A 184 -16.79 -14.53 12.86
CA ARG A 184 -15.60 -15.16 13.47
C ARG A 184 -14.94 -16.15 12.51
N GLY A 185 -15.73 -16.90 11.76
CA GLY A 185 -15.21 -17.82 10.77
C GLY A 185 -14.46 -17.14 9.64
N ILE A 186 -14.91 -15.97 9.22
CA ILE A 186 -14.19 -15.14 8.22
C ILE A 186 -12.81 -14.76 8.73
N ALA A 187 -12.69 -14.32 10.01
CA ALA A 187 -11.40 -14.02 10.61
C ALA A 187 -10.47 -15.26 10.65
N ILE A 188 -11.01 -16.40 11.08
CA ILE A 188 -10.26 -17.67 11.15
C ILE A 188 -9.78 -18.07 9.75
N SER A 189 -10.63 -18.01 8.73
CA SER A 189 -10.27 -18.33 7.34
C SER A 189 -9.15 -17.43 6.81
N GLY A 190 -9.25 -16.13 7.09
CA GLY A 190 -8.21 -15.16 6.71
C GLY A 190 -6.87 -15.44 7.37
N ILE A 191 -6.85 -15.67 8.69
CA ILE A 191 -5.64 -15.98 9.46
C ILE A 191 -5.05 -17.33 9.02
N PHE A 192 -5.87 -18.33 8.79
CA PHE A 192 -5.43 -19.64 8.30
C PHE A 192 -4.79 -19.52 6.92
N GLY A 193 -5.40 -18.76 6.01
CA GLY A 193 -4.81 -18.46 4.70
C GLY A 193 -3.44 -17.78 4.81
N GLN A 194 -3.31 -16.79 5.70
CA GLN A 194 -2.04 -16.11 5.97
C GLN A 194 -1.00 -17.01 6.62
N PHE A 195 -1.42 -17.93 7.49
CA PHE A 195 -0.53 -18.91 8.10
C PHE A 195 0.03 -19.89 7.06
N CYS A 196 -0.79 -20.46 6.21
CA CYS A 196 -0.36 -21.33 5.12
C CYS A 196 0.57 -20.59 4.14
N ALA A 197 0.22 -19.36 3.78
CA ALA A 197 1.07 -18.49 2.96
C ALA A 197 2.43 -18.23 3.63
N GLY A 198 2.45 -18.06 4.95
CA GLY A 198 3.67 -17.90 5.74
C GLY A 198 4.60 -19.12 5.66
N ILE A 199 4.04 -20.33 5.72
CA ILE A 199 4.81 -21.59 5.54
C ILE A 199 5.45 -21.60 4.14
N VAL A 200 4.69 -21.24 3.11
CA VAL A 200 5.19 -21.16 1.75
C VAL A 200 6.27 -20.08 1.62
N ALA A 201 6.09 -18.91 2.24
CA ALA A 201 7.09 -17.84 2.23
C ALA A 201 8.40 -18.27 2.90
N ILE A 202 8.34 -18.97 4.05
CA ILE A 202 9.51 -19.55 4.73
C ILE A 202 10.23 -20.54 3.82
N TYR A 203 9.48 -21.42 3.15
CA TYR A 203 10.05 -22.39 2.20
C TYR A 203 10.76 -21.68 1.03
N LEU A 204 10.11 -20.69 0.41
CA LEU A 204 10.66 -19.93 -0.71
C LEU A 204 11.92 -19.13 -0.32
N VAL A 205 11.92 -18.45 0.84
CA VAL A 205 13.09 -17.74 1.36
C VAL A 205 14.23 -18.71 1.63
N LYS A 206 13.96 -19.86 2.25
CA LYS A 206 14.98 -20.89 2.47
C LYS A 206 15.55 -21.44 1.17
N ARG A 207 14.70 -21.72 0.19
CA ARG A 207 15.07 -22.36 -1.10
C ARG A 207 15.88 -21.44 -2.01
N TYR A 208 15.43 -20.17 -2.14
CA TYR A 208 15.98 -19.25 -3.15
C TYR A 208 16.95 -18.23 -2.57
N VAL A 209 16.70 -17.72 -1.36
CA VAL A 209 17.58 -16.74 -0.68
C VAL A 209 18.63 -17.45 0.16
N LYS A 210 18.46 -18.74 0.41
CA LYS A 210 19.32 -19.57 1.27
C LYS A 210 19.39 -19.06 2.73
N PHE A 211 18.36 -18.36 3.19
CA PHE A 211 18.22 -17.91 4.56
C PHE A 211 17.20 -18.79 5.30
N ASN A 212 17.61 -19.35 6.43
CA ASN A 212 16.72 -20.21 7.22
C ASN A 212 16.03 -19.37 8.32
N VAL A 213 14.76 -19.01 8.06
CA VAL A 213 13.91 -18.25 8.97
C VAL A 213 13.71 -18.96 10.32
N LEU A 214 13.67 -20.31 10.32
CA LEU A 214 13.48 -21.10 11.55
C LEU A 214 14.73 -21.14 12.47
N LYS A 215 15.91 -20.75 11.94
CA LYS A 215 17.16 -20.65 12.69
C LYS A 215 17.50 -19.22 13.12
N VAL A 216 16.48 -18.36 13.14
CA VAL A 216 16.62 -16.99 13.66
C VAL A 216 16.97 -17.04 15.15
N ASN A 217 18.01 -16.29 15.54
CA ASN A 217 18.55 -16.33 16.90
C ASN A 217 18.68 -14.91 17.45
N PHE A 218 18.19 -14.70 18.65
CA PHE A 218 18.28 -13.42 19.35
C PHE A 218 19.73 -12.94 19.55
N LYS A 219 20.68 -13.85 19.67
CA LYS A 219 22.13 -13.50 19.73
C LYS A 219 22.64 -12.79 18.48
N ARG A 220 21.95 -12.92 17.34
CA ARG A 220 22.28 -12.23 16.07
C ARG A 220 21.44 -10.97 15.85
N PHE A 221 20.59 -10.61 16.80
CA PHE A 221 19.83 -9.38 16.78
C PHE A 221 20.78 -8.18 16.93
N SER A 222 20.60 -7.16 16.10
CA SER A 222 21.46 -5.98 16.07
C SER A 222 20.67 -4.71 16.23
N ILE A 223 20.80 -4.06 17.38
CA ILE A 223 20.17 -2.75 17.63
C ILE A 223 20.58 -1.70 16.60
N PRO A 224 21.85 -1.60 16.16
CA PRO A 224 22.23 -0.69 15.09
C PRO A 224 21.46 -0.92 13.79
N PHE A 225 21.29 -2.18 13.37
CA PHE A 225 20.50 -2.49 12.20
C PHE A 225 19.00 -2.18 12.39
N LEU A 226 18.43 -2.45 13.55
CA LEU A 226 17.06 -2.06 13.84
C LEU A 226 16.86 -0.55 13.76
N LYS A 227 17.75 0.23 14.38
CA LYS A 227 17.72 1.69 14.28
C LYS A 227 17.81 2.16 12.84
N GLN A 228 18.62 1.51 12.02
CA GLN A 228 18.79 1.85 10.61
C GLN A 228 17.57 1.48 9.76
N ILE A 229 16.98 0.29 10.00
CA ILE A 229 15.71 -0.13 9.40
C ILE A 229 14.61 0.88 9.73
N LEU A 230 14.45 1.26 10.99
CA LEU A 230 13.43 2.23 11.42
C LEU A 230 13.72 3.65 10.91
N LYS A 231 14.99 4.06 10.86
CA LYS A 231 15.40 5.37 10.31
C LYS A 231 15.02 5.54 8.83
N LEU A 232 15.02 4.44 8.08
CA LEU A 232 14.62 4.40 6.67
C LEU A 232 13.11 4.15 6.51
N GLY A 233 12.57 3.23 7.28
CA GLY A 233 11.19 2.78 7.11
C GLY A 233 10.15 3.72 7.73
N LEU A 234 10.41 4.31 8.89
CA LEU A 234 9.46 5.24 9.52
C LEU A 234 9.12 6.44 8.64
N PRO A 235 10.10 7.16 8.04
CA PRO A 235 9.76 8.26 7.15
C PRO A 235 9.02 7.80 5.89
N SER A 236 9.49 6.73 5.25
CA SER A 236 8.90 6.23 3.99
C SER A 236 7.45 5.76 4.16
N SER A 237 7.13 5.09 5.26
CA SER A 237 5.76 4.63 5.53
C SER A 237 4.91 5.69 6.24
N GLY A 238 5.54 6.62 6.96
CA GLY A 238 4.88 7.76 7.59
C GLY A 238 4.21 8.68 6.57
N GLU A 239 4.78 8.79 5.38
CA GLU A 239 4.14 9.48 4.24
C GLU A 239 2.78 8.86 3.89
N SER A 240 2.70 7.52 3.79
CA SER A 240 1.45 6.80 3.48
C SER A 240 0.39 6.97 4.59
N VAL A 241 0.81 6.99 5.85
CA VAL A 241 -0.08 7.25 6.99
C VAL A 241 -0.66 8.66 6.92
N SER A 242 0.20 9.65 6.66
CA SER A 242 -0.22 11.04 6.52
C SER A 242 -1.18 11.24 5.35
N TYR A 243 -0.89 10.64 4.21
CA TYR A 243 -1.76 10.67 3.03
C TYR A 243 -3.15 10.09 3.35
N SER A 244 -3.21 8.94 4.03
CA SER A 244 -4.48 8.33 4.45
C SER A 244 -5.29 9.26 5.38
N GLY A 245 -4.61 9.94 6.30
CA GLY A 245 -5.25 10.93 7.17
C GLY A 245 -5.83 12.12 6.40
N ALA A 246 -5.09 12.66 5.45
CA ALA A 246 -5.55 13.76 4.60
C ALA A 246 -6.75 13.36 3.74
N GLN A 247 -6.79 12.12 3.22
CA GLN A 247 -7.94 11.61 2.47
C GLN A 247 -9.23 11.57 3.30
N VAL A 248 -9.13 11.32 4.60
CA VAL A 248 -10.29 11.40 5.51
C VAL A 248 -10.80 12.85 5.56
N VAL A 249 -9.91 13.83 5.76
CA VAL A 249 -10.28 15.26 5.81
C VAL A 249 -10.92 15.71 4.50
N VAL A 250 -10.34 15.32 3.34
CA VAL A 250 -10.94 15.64 2.04
C VAL A 250 -12.32 14.99 1.88
N THR A 251 -12.50 13.76 2.37
CA THR A 251 -13.82 13.12 2.33
C THR A 251 -14.85 13.90 3.16
N MET A 252 -14.45 14.45 4.31
CA MET A 252 -15.30 15.34 5.10
C MET A 252 -15.68 16.60 4.32
N ILE A 253 -14.72 17.26 3.63
CA ILE A 253 -14.99 18.41 2.76
C ILE A 253 -15.98 18.03 1.64
N VAL A 254 -15.78 16.91 0.95
CA VAL A 254 -16.66 16.46 -0.12
C VAL A 254 -18.06 16.10 0.39
N ALA A 255 -18.18 15.55 1.59
CA ALA A 255 -19.47 15.22 2.20
C ALA A 255 -20.36 16.46 2.40
N THR A 256 -19.78 17.65 2.63
CA THR A 256 -20.53 18.91 2.72
C THR A 256 -21.11 19.38 1.39
N LEU A 257 -20.61 18.87 0.25
CA LEU A 257 -21.09 19.24 -1.10
C LEU A 257 -22.34 18.44 -1.52
N GLY A 258 -22.75 17.46 -0.73
CA GLY A 258 -23.97 16.67 -0.95
C GLY A 258 -23.70 15.23 -1.40
N THR A 259 -24.78 14.43 -1.31
CA THR A 259 -24.71 12.97 -1.48
C THR A 259 -24.28 12.56 -2.89
N ASN A 260 -24.79 13.21 -3.94
CA ASN A 260 -24.43 12.87 -5.33
C ASN A 260 -22.93 13.10 -5.60
N VAL A 261 -22.34 14.14 -5.01
CA VAL A 261 -20.91 14.46 -5.13
C VAL A 261 -20.06 13.41 -4.41
N LEU A 262 -20.48 12.98 -3.22
CA LEU A 262 -19.80 11.94 -2.45
C LEU A 262 -19.86 10.58 -3.18
N ILE A 263 -21.01 10.24 -3.78
CA ILE A 263 -21.16 9.04 -4.61
C ILE A 263 -20.21 9.11 -5.82
N THR A 264 -20.19 10.26 -6.52
CA THR A 264 -19.27 10.47 -7.65
C THR A 264 -17.81 10.27 -7.24
N LYS A 265 -17.40 10.88 -6.11
CA LYS A 265 -16.05 10.66 -5.57
C LYS A 265 -15.75 9.19 -5.37
N SER A 266 -16.69 8.42 -4.82
CA SER A 266 -16.49 7.00 -4.54
C SER A 266 -16.30 6.19 -5.82
N TYR A 267 -17.12 6.43 -6.84
CA TYR A 267 -16.99 5.75 -8.14
C TYR A 267 -15.72 6.14 -8.87
N VAL A 268 -15.39 7.43 -8.92
CA VAL A 268 -14.13 7.91 -9.49
C VAL A 268 -12.95 7.29 -8.79
N SER A 269 -12.93 7.27 -7.44
CA SER A 269 -11.83 6.66 -6.67
C SER A 269 -11.69 5.15 -6.93
N ALA A 270 -12.79 4.43 -7.13
CA ALA A 270 -12.74 3.02 -7.48
C ALA A 270 -12.09 2.78 -8.86
N ILE A 271 -12.39 3.64 -9.84
CA ILE A 271 -11.82 3.55 -11.18
C ILE A 271 -10.34 3.96 -11.17
N THR A 272 -9.99 5.09 -10.53
CA THR A 272 -8.62 5.59 -10.45
C THR A 272 -7.69 4.64 -9.69
N GLN A 273 -8.23 3.82 -8.78
CA GLN A 273 -7.46 2.78 -8.10
C GLN A 273 -6.78 1.81 -9.07
N PHE A 274 -7.41 1.46 -10.18
CA PHE A 274 -6.80 0.58 -11.20
C PHE A 274 -5.62 1.27 -11.92
N VAL A 275 -5.73 2.57 -12.20
CA VAL A 275 -4.63 3.36 -12.80
C VAL A 275 -3.46 3.43 -11.80
N PHE A 276 -3.76 3.76 -10.56
CA PHE A 276 -2.78 3.83 -9.46
C PHE A 276 -2.03 2.52 -9.22
N LEU A 277 -2.68 1.35 -9.35
CA LEU A 277 -2.03 0.06 -9.18
C LEU A 277 -0.85 -0.13 -10.16
N THR A 278 -1.01 0.32 -11.40
CA THR A 278 0.05 0.23 -12.41
C THR A 278 1.24 1.13 -12.04
N ALA A 279 0.98 2.39 -11.68
CA ALA A 279 2.01 3.33 -11.24
C ALA A 279 2.75 2.81 -9.99
N SER A 280 2.02 2.25 -9.04
CA SER A 280 2.56 1.66 -7.80
C SER A 280 3.48 0.47 -8.07
N ALA A 281 3.12 -0.39 -9.02
CA ALA A 281 3.95 -1.53 -9.40
C ALA A 281 5.30 -1.09 -10.00
N LEU A 282 5.28 -0.09 -10.88
CA LEU A 282 6.48 0.50 -11.47
C LEU A 282 7.36 1.20 -10.42
N PHE A 283 6.73 1.94 -9.49
CA PHE A 283 7.39 2.54 -8.34
C PHE A 283 8.17 1.51 -7.50
N GLN A 284 7.53 0.41 -7.08
CA GLN A 284 8.15 -0.62 -6.27
C GLN A 284 9.33 -1.30 -6.99
N GLY A 285 9.16 -1.61 -8.28
CA GLY A 285 10.22 -2.17 -9.12
C GLY A 285 11.42 -1.22 -9.27
N ASN A 286 11.15 0.06 -9.53
CA ASN A 286 12.18 1.09 -9.63
C ASN A 286 12.95 1.23 -8.31
N GLN A 287 12.26 1.27 -7.16
CA GLN A 287 12.89 1.40 -5.84
C GLN A 287 13.94 0.31 -5.60
N ILE A 288 13.65 -0.95 -5.95
CA ILE A 288 14.60 -2.07 -5.80
C ILE A 288 15.81 -1.90 -6.71
N VAL A 289 15.60 -1.52 -7.97
CA VAL A 289 16.68 -1.35 -8.95
C VAL A 289 17.60 -0.21 -8.55
N ILE A 290 17.04 0.95 -8.18
CA ILE A 290 17.82 2.12 -7.73
C ILE A 290 18.59 1.77 -6.46
N GLY A 291 17.98 1.11 -5.48
CA GLY A 291 18.66 0.69 -4.25
C GLY A 291 19.89 -0.19 -4.53
N ARG A 292 19.79 -1.14 -5.46
CA ARG A 292 20.92 -1.98 -5.87
C ARG A 292 22.00 -1.17 -6.60
N THR A 293 21.61 -0.25 -7.48
CA THR A 293 22.55 0.57 -8.25
C THR A 293 23.31 1.53 -7.33
N VAL A 294 22.61 2.17 -6.39
CA VAL A 294 23.22 3.02 -5.36
C VAL A 294 24.14 2.21 -4.43
N GLY A 295 23.72 1.01 -4.03
CA GLY A 295 24.55 0.10 -3.24
C GLY A 295 25.85 -0.31 -3.93
N ALA A 296 25.83 -0.44 -5.26
CA ALA A 296 27.02 -0.68 -6.09
C ALA A 296 27.88 0.57 -6.27
N LYS A 297 27.52 1.72 -5.69
CA LYS A 297 28.16 3.04 -5.87
C LYS A 297 28.12 3.57 -7.32
N ASP A 298 27.25 3.02 -8.17
CA ASP A 298 27.01 3.52 -9.52
C ASP A 298 25.96 4.64 -9.47
N PHE A 299 26.37 5.81 -8.96
CA PHE A 299 25.45 6.93 -8.78
C PHE A 299 24.99 7.53 -10.10
N GLU A 300 25.83 7.52 -11.13
CA GLU A 300 25.43 8.02 -12.44
C GLU A 300 24.44 7.08 -13.12
N GLY A 301 24.67 5.78 -13.06
CA GLY A 301 23.71 4.79 -13.51
C GLY A 301 22.38 4.87 -12.75
N ALA A 302 22.39 5.15 -11.44
CA ALA A 302 21.18 5.37 -10.66
C ALA A 302 20.41 6.62 -11.12
N TYR A 303 21.15 7.73 -11.36
CA TYR A 303 20.58 9.00 -11.84
C TYR A 303 19.83 8.82 -13.16
N GLN A 304 20.51 8.28 -14.17
CA GLN A 304 19.92 8.05 -15.49
C GLN A 304 18.74 7.08 -15.44
N ARG A 305 18.83 6.04 -14.62
CA ARG A 305 17.74 5.06 -14.43
C ARG A 305 16.53 5.68 -13.78
N GLY A 306 16.71 6.53 -12.76
CA GLY A 306 15.63 7.24 -12.10
C GLY A 306 14.81 8.06 -13.09
N PHE A 307 15.47 8.87 -13.93
CA PHE A 307 14.78 9.65 -14.96
C PHE A 307 14.14 8.77 -16.04
N ARG A 308 14.82 7.73 -16.52
CA ARG A 308 14.24 6.81 -17.51
C ARG A 308 13.00 6.11 -16.98
N SER A 309 13.04 5.64 -15.74
CA SER A 309 11.88 5.00 -15.11
C SER A 309 10.73 5.99 -14.88
N MET A 310 11.05 7.24 -14.54
CA MET A 310 10.08 8.32 -14.42
C MET A 310 9.33 8.56 -15.75
N VAL A 311 10.07 8.75 -16.85
CA VAL A 311 9.46 8.97 -18.17
C VAL A 311 8.60 7.77 -18.59
N GLN A 312 9.07 6.55 -18.35
CA GLN A 312 8.29 5.34 -18.65
C GLN A 312 7.01 5.27 -17.81
N ASN A 313 7.09 5.56 -16.50
CA ASN A 313 5.92 5.54 -15.63
C ASN A 313 4.91 6.62 -16.03
N VAL A 314 5.36 7.83 -16.32
CA VAL A 314 4.51 8.92 -16.82
C VAL A 314 3.81 8.51 -18.12
N GLY A 315 4.57 7.98 -19.09
CA GLY A 315 4.00 7.55 -20.37
C GLY A 315 2.92 6.48 -20.22
N ILE A 316 3.18 5.46 -19.39
CA ILE A 316 2.23 4.36 -19.16
C ILE A 316 1.00 4.86 -18.39
N SER A 317 1.19 5.53 -17.26
CA SER A 317 0.08 5.99 -16.39
C SER A 317 -0.81 7.01 -17.10
N THR A 318 -0.19 7.97 -17.81
CA THR A 318 -0.95 8.96 -18.60
C THR A 318 -1.73 8.32 -19.74
N SER A 319 -1.13 7.34 -20.44
CA SER A 319 -1.84 6.61 -21.51
C SER A 319 -3.06 5.85 -20.97
N ILE A 320 -2.91 5.17 -19.81
CA ILE A 320 -4.04 4.49 -19.17
C ILE A 320 -5.11 5.48 -18.72
N SER A 321 -4.73 6.62 -18.15
CA SER A 321 -5.67 7.69 -17.77
C SER A 321 -6.43 8.26 -18.96
N ILE A 322 -5.75 8.50 -20.10
CA ILE A 322 -6.38 8.96 -21.34
C ILE A 322 -7.37 7.91 -21.85
N VAL A 323 -6.99 6.65 -21.92
CA VAL A 323 -7.89 5.56 -22.32
C VAL A 323 -9.09 5.49 -21.39
N THR A 324 -8.87 5.57 -20.07
CA THR A 324 -9.96 5.58 -19.08
C THR A 324 -10.89 6.77 -19.29
N PHE A 325 -10.37 7.97 -19.59
CA PHE A 325 -11.16 9.17 -19.90
C PHE A 325 -12.00 9.00 -21.16
N ILE A 326 -11.46 8.42 -22.23
CA ILE A 326 -12.21 8.16 -23.47
C ILE A 326 -13.39 7.23 -23.19
N PHE A 327 -13.20 6.22 -22.37
CA PHE A 327 -14.23 5.24 -22.03
C PHE A 327 -14.98 5.54 -20.72
N ILE A 328 -14.82 6.75 -20.13
CA ILE A 328 -15.39 7.04 -18.81
C ILE A 328 -16.90 6.93 -18.79
N THR A 329 -17.58 7.38 -19.87
CA THR A 329 -19.05 7.32 -19.95
C THR A 329 -19.56 5.89 -19.91
N PRO A 330 -19.14 4.94 -20.77
CA PRO A 330 -19.58 3.55 -20.66
C PRO A 330 -19.13 2.88 -19.35
N ILE A 331 -17.96 3.22 -18.79
CA ILE A 331 -17.54 2.71 -17.50
C ILE A 331 -18.45 3.19 -16.38
N MET A 332 -18.84 4.48 -16.37
CA MET A 332 -19.74 5.02 -15.38
C MET A 332 -21.16 4.43 -15.47
N HIS A 333 -21.62 4.04 -16.66
CA HIS A 333 -22.90 3.33 -16.82
C HIS A 333 -22.95 1.97 -16.12
N ILE A 334 -21.81 1.36 -15.80
CA ILE A 334 -21.74 0.14 -14.96
C ILE A 334 -22.17 0.45 -13.53
N TYR A 335 -21.92 1.68 -13.05
CA TYR A 335 -22.18 2.08 -11.66
C TYR A 335 -23.51 2.84 -11.51
N THR A 336 -23.89 3.66 -12.49
CA THR A 336 -25.07 4.54 -12.38
C THR A 336 -25.58 5.00 -13.75
N ASN A 337 -26.90 5.25 -13.82
CA ASN A 337 -27.54 5.88 -14.98
C ASN A 337 -27.86 7.36 -14.75
N LYS A 338 -27.45 7.96 -13.62
CA LYS A 338 -27.71 9.37 -13.33
C LYS A 338 -26.79 10.26 -14.17
N PRO A 339 -27.33 11.09 -15.09
CA PRO A 339 -26.50 11.89 -16.01
C PRO A 339 -25.61 12.91 -15.26
N GLU A 340 -26.13 13.49 -14.18
CA GLU A 340 -25.38 14.46 -13.35
C GLU A 340 -24.08 13.86 -12.78
N ILE A 341 -24.13 12.59 -12.31
CA ILE A 341 -22.97 11.89 -11.76
C ILE A 341 -21.97 11.56 -12.89
N ILE A 342 -22.47 11.14 -14.05
CA ILE A 342 -21.63 10.80 -15.20
C ILE A 342 -20.92 12.04 -15.75
N GLU A 343 -21.63 13.15 -15.88
CA GLU A 343 -21.05 14.41 -16.34
C GLU A 343 -19.99 14.94 -15.38
N LEU A 344 -20.29 14.93 -14.07
CA LEU A 344 -19.32 15.33 -13.04
C LEU A 344 -18.07 14.45 -13.07
N ALA A 345 -18.23 13.13 -13.19
CA ALA A 345 -17.12 12.21 -13.31
C ALA A 345 -16.24 12.50 -14.54
N ARG A 346 -16.85 12.86 -15.66
CA ARG A 346 -16.12 13.23 -16.89
C ARG A 346 -15.19 14.43 -16.69
N TRP A 347 -15.68 15.48 -16.04
CA TRP A 347 -14.86 16.65 -15.71
C TRP A 347 -13.73 16.31 -14.72
N VAL A 348 -14.01 15.48 -13.75
CA VAL A 348 -13.00 15.00 -12.78
C VAL A 348 -11.92 14.19 -13.48
N PHE A 349 -12.29 13.29 -14.41
CA PHE A 349 -11.32 12.48 -15.16
C PHE A 349 -10.48 13.29 -16.15
N LEU A 350 -10.96 14.42 -16.63
CA LEU A 350 -10.14 15.33 -17.41
C LEU A 350 -8.97 15.89 -16.59
N VAL A 351 -9.24 16.26 -15.34
CA VAL A 351 -8.21 16.71 -14.40
C VAL A 351 -7.30 15.54 -13.96
N GLU A 352 -7.86 14.33 -13.84
CA GLU A 352 -7.12 13.13 -13.45
C GLU A 352 -5.98 12.79 -14.40
N ILE A 353 -6.08 13.13 -15.71
CA ILE A 353 -4.98 12.92 -16.67
C ILE A 353 -3.73 13.69 -16.23
N ILE A 354 -3.91 14.96 -15.83
CA ILE A 354 -2.80 15.80 -15.36
C ILE A 354 -2.29 15.32 -13.99
N LEU A 355 -3.24 15.03 -13.11
CA LEU A 355 -2.96 14.52 -11.77
C LEU A 355 -2.12 13.24 -11.83
N GLU A 356 -2.50 12.27 -12.66
CA GLU A 356 -1.82 10.99 -12.75
C GLU A 356 -0.42 11.12 -13.38
N ALA A 357 -0.25 12.01 -14.36
CA ALA A 357 1.07 12.33 -14.91
C ALA A 357 2.01 12.87 -13.82
N ALA A 358 1.54 13.82 -13.01
CA ALA A 358 2.30 14.41 -11.91
C ALA A 358 2.58 13.38 -10.81
N ARG A 359 1.58 12.55 -10.46
CA ARG A 359 1.69 11.46 -9.49
C ARG A 359 2.74 10.42 -9.91
N ALA A 360 2.77 10.05 -11.18
CA ALA A 360 3.76 9.11 -11.70
C ALA A 360 5.20 9.63 -11.56
N VAL A 361 5.43 10.93 -11.80
CA VAL A 361 6.70 11.60 -11.54
C VAL A 361 7.06 11.54 -10.06
N ASN A 362 6.15 12.03 -9.22
CA ASN A 362 6.35 12.11 -7.77
C ASN A 362 6.67 10.73 -7.18
N MET A 363 5.81 9.75 -7.40
CA MET A 363 6.01 8.38 -6.88
C MET A 363 7.36 7.78 -7.31
N THR A 364 7.71 7.87 -8.60
CA THR A 364 8.95 7.27 -9.10
C THR A 364 10.18 7.89 -8.46
N LEU A 365 10.21 9.21 -8.29
CA LEU A 365 11.36 9.89 -7.70
C LEU A 365 11.39 9.79 -6.18
N VAL A 366 10.24 9.79 -5.50
CA VAL A 366 10.14 9.43 -4.07
C VAL A 366 10.73 8.03 -3.83
N GLY A 367 10.34 7.04 -4.65
CA GLY A 367 10.92 5.70 -4.57
C GLY A 367 12.42 5.67 -4.79
N SER A 368 12.92 6.47 -5.72
CA SER A 368 14.36 6.59 -6.02
C SER A 368 15.14 7.24 -4.86
N LEU A 369 14.60 8.33 -4.28
CA LEU A 369 15.16 9.00 -3.11
C LEU A 369 15.15 8.09 -1.88
N ASN A 370 14.03 7.42 -1.61
CA ASN A 370 13.92 6.47 -0.51
C ASN A 370 14.93 5.31 -0.66
N ALA A 371 15.06 4.77 -1.87
CA ALA A 371 16.02 3.71 -2.16
C ALA A 371 17.49 4.13 -1.98
N SER A 372 17.79 5.41 -2.21
CA SER A 372 19.12 5.97 -1.96
C SER A 372 19.40 6.26 -0.49
N GLY A 373 18.37 6.25 0.38
CA GLY A 373 18.46 6.58 1.81
C GLY A 373 18.05 8.01 2.15
N ASP A 374 17.69 8.83 1.16
CA ASP A 374 17.19 10.20 1.35
C ASP A 374 15.68 10.22 1.62
N VAL A 375 15.25 9.58 2.70
CA VAL A 375 13.85 9.36 3.07
C VAL A 375 13.20 10.56 3.77
N ARG A 376 14.00 11.47 4.34
CA ARG A 376 13.47 12.60 5.12
C ARG A 376 12.95 13.73 4.24
N PHE A 377 13.59 13.96 3.09
CA PHE A 377 13.19 15.01 2.18
C PHE A 377 11.81 14.74 1.55
N PRO A 378 11.53 13.57 0.97
CA PRO A 378 10.19 13.23 0.50
C PRO A 378 9.13 13.36 1.58
N LEU A 379 9.37 12.84 2.78
CA LEU A 379 8.43 12.96 3.89
C LEU A 379 8.11 14.42 4.24
N ALA A 380 9.17 15.26 4.41
CA ALA A 380 8.99 16.67 4.77
C ALA A 380 8.19 17.41 3.68
N CYS A 381 8.53 17.19 2.40
CA CYS A 381 7.78 17.78 1.28
C CYS A 381 6.33 17.29 1.25
N SER A 382 6.10 15.99 1.39
CA SER A 382 4.74 15.43 1.39
C SER A 382 3.90 15.98 2.53
N LEU A 383 4.44 16.05 3.75
CA LEU A 383 3.72 16.64 4.89
C LEU A 383 3.40 18.11 4.65
N THR A 384 4.38 18.91 4.22
CA THR A 384 4.20 20.34 4.01
C THR A 384 3.18 20.62 2.91
N VAL A 385 3.35 20.01 1.74
CA VAL A 385 2.48 20.30 0.59
C VAL A 385 1.06 19.77 0.83
N LEU A 386 0.94 18.57 1.40
CA LEU A 386 -0.36 17.94 1.65
C LEU A 386 -1.22 18.72 2.66
N TRP A 387 -0.63 19.09 3.81
CA TRP A 387 -1.38 19.75 4.89
C TRP A 387 -1.52 21.27 4.73
N LEU A 388 -0.50 21.94 4.18
CA LEU A 388 -0.49 23.39 4.05
C LEU A 388 -0.95 23.91 2.69
N ILE A 389 -0.98 23.06 1.66
CA ILE A 389 -1.39 23.44 0.31
C ILE A 389 -2.59 22.63 -0.13
N SER A 390 -2.48 21.29 -0.22
CA SER A 390 -3.52 20.45 -0.79
C SER A 390 -4.87 20.56 -0.06
N LEU A 391 -4.87 20.45 1.28
CA LEU A 391 -6.11 20.53 2.06
C LEU A 391 -6.74 21.93 2.04
N PRO A 392 -6.00 23.03 2.28
CA PRO A 392 -6.56 24.38 2.17
C PRO A 392 -7.06 24.69 0.75
N PHE A 393 -6.32 24.31 -0.30
CA PHE A 393 -6.77 24.50 -1.68
C PHE A 393 -7.98 23.63 -2.03
N SER A 394 -8.08 22.40 -1.51
CA SER A 394 -9.27 21.58 -1.66
C SER A 394 -10.51 22.27 -1.09
N TYR A 395 -10.40 22.84 0.11
CA TYR A 395 -11.49 23.61 0.71
C TYR A 395 -11.79 24.89 -0.10
N LEU A 396 -10.77 25.66 -0.45
CA LEU A 396 -10.90 26.91 -1.18
C LEU A 396 -11.57 26.70 -2.54
N LEU A 397 -11.07 25.77 -3.36
CA LEU A 397 -11.61 25.55 -4.71
C LEU A 397 -12.98 24.88 -4.67
N ALA A 398 -13.18 23.91 -3.79
CA ALA A 398 -14.44 23.18 -3.73
C ALA A 398 -15.59 23.98 -3.13
N ILE A 399 -15.34 24.69 -2.03
CA ILE A 399 -16.37 25.38 -1.26
C ILE A 399 -16.44 26.88 -1.60
N VAL A 400 -15.31 27.60 -1.48
CA VAL A 400 -15.31 29.07 -1.64
C VAL A 400 -15.49 29.49 -3.09
N PHE A 401 -14.80 28.82 -4.03
CA PHE A 401 -14.95 29.05 -5.48
C PHE A 401 -16.07 28.24 -6.11
N HIS A 402 -16.83 27.47 -5.34
CA HIS A 402 -17.97 26.65 -5.82
C HIS A 402 -17.65 25.68 -6.97
N MET A 403 -16.39 25.24 -7.10
CA MET A 403 -16.00 24.28 -8.15
C MET A 403 -16.35 22.84 -7.78
N GLY A 404 -16.87 22.59 -6.58
CA GLY A 404 -17.29 21.26 -6.13
C GLY A 404 -16.17 20.21 -6.19
N LEU A 405 -16.51 19.01 -6.66
CA LEU A 405 -15.57 17.89 -6.74
C LEU A 405 -14.40 18.16 -7.70
N VAL A 406 -14.64 18.87 -8.80
CA VAL A 406 -13.59 19.23 -9.76
C VAL A 406 -12.53 20.10 -9.10
N GLY A 407 -12.93 21.02 -8.21
CA GLY A 407 -12.01 21.85 -7.42
C GLY A 407 -11.10 21.01 -6.51
N VAL A 408 -11.62 19.95 -5.90
CA VAL A 408 -10.80 19.01 -5.11
C VAL A 408 -9.76 18.31 -5.98
N TRP A 409 -10.12 17.85 -7.18
CA TRP A 409 -9.18 17.19 -8.10
C TRP A 409 -8.12 18.15 -8.64
N ILE A 410 -8.48 19.40 -8.88
CA ILE A 410 -7.51 20.45 -9.24
C ILE A 410 -6.51 20.67 -8.07
N ALA A 411 -7.00 20.72 -6.82
CA ALA A 411 -6.12 20.84 -5.67
C ALA A 411 -5.16 19.64 -5.56
N TYR A 412 -5.60 18.43 -5.84
CA TYR A 412 -4.75 17.25 -5.91
C TYR A 412 -3.72 17.33 -7.06
N ALA A 413 -4.13 17.84 -8.23
CA ALA A 413 -3.22 18.02 -9.36
C ALA A 413 -2.13 19.06 -9.04
N ILE A 414 -2.47 20.15 -8.34
CA ILE A 414 -1.51 21.15 -7.84
C ILE A 414 -0.55 20.51 -6.82
N ASP A 415 -1.09 19.77 -5.85
CA ASP A 415 -0.30 19.06 -4.84
C ASP A 415 0.73 18.11 -5.46
N GLU A 416 0.28 17.18 -6.32
CA GLU A 416 1.16 16.22 -6.96
C GLU A 416 2.19 16.90 -7.89
N SER A 417 1.79 17.98 -8.58
CA SER A 417 2.69 18.73 -9.44
C SER A 417 3.78 19.45 -8.66
N LEU A 418 3.45 20.07 -7.53
CA LEU A 418 4.42 20.72 -6.65
C LEU A 418 5.40 19.69 -6.06
N ARG A 419 4.89 18.57 -5.56
CA ARG A 419 5.73 17.49 -5.05
C ARG A 419 6.61 16.92 -6.17
N ALA A 420 6.07 16.70 -7.35
CA ALA A 420 6.84 16.23 -8.50
C ALA A 420 8.01 17.17 -8.84
N MET A 421 7.77 18.49 -8.88
CA MET A 421 8.82 19.49 -9.11
C MET A 421 9.90 19.46 -8.03
N LEU A 422 9.52 19.36 -6.75
CA LEU A 422 10.45 19.27 -5.63
C LEU A 422 11.29 17.98 -5.70
N MET A 423 10.69 16.84 -6.10
CA MET A 423 11.40 15.58 -6.25
C MET A 423 12.36 15.60 -7.45
N ILE A 424 11.96 16.21 -8.59
CA ILE A 424 12.85 16.43 -9.76
C ILE A 424 14.04 17.27 -9.32
N TYR A 425 13.79 18.41 -8.65
CA TYR A 425 14.85 19.28 -8.16
C TYR A 425 15.83 18.52 -7.26
N ARG A 426 15.31 17.78 -6.26
CA ARG A 426 16.14 17.02 -5.31
C ARG A 426 16.98 15.94 -6.00
N TRP A 427 16.36 15.21 -6.94
CA TRP A 427 17.02 14.15 -7.70
C TRP A 427 18.12 14.72 -8.60
N HIS A 428 17.81 15.83 -9.30
CA HIS A 428 18.75 16.51 -10.19
C HIS A 428 19.96 17.11 -9.43
N HIS A 429 19.71 17.74 -8.29
CA HIS A 429 20.78 18.36 -7.47
C HIS A 429 21.76 17.33 -6.89
N GLY A 430 21.41 16.06 -6.82
CA GLY A 430 22.31 14.98 -6.47
C GLY A 430 22.65 14.81 -4.98
N THR A 431 22.02 15.55 -4.07
CA THR A 431 22.25 15.47 -2.62
C THR A 431 21.96 14.06 -2.05
N TRP A 432 21.12 13.27 -2.71
CA TRP A 432 20.83 11.89 -2.35
C TRP A 432 22.05 10.97 -2.46
N ARG A 433 23.06 11.35 -3.27
CA ARG A 433 24.31 10.58 -3.47
C ARG A 433 25.08 10.40 -2.16
N THR A 434 24.97 11.37 -1.23
CA THR A 434 25.63 11.34 0.09
C THR A 434 24.80 10.67 1.19
N LYS A 435 23.60 10.13 0.88
CA LYS A 435 22.70 9.51 1.85
C LYS A 435 22.73 7.98 1.83
N SER A 436 23.50 7.39 0.91
CA SER A 436 23.69 5.94 0.83
C SER A 436 24.29 5.37 2.12
N LEU A 437 23.98 4.12 2.43
CA LEU A 437 24.52 3.38 3.59
C LEU A 437 26.03 3.15 3.49
N PHE A 438 26.65 3.42 2.35
CA PHE A 438 28.05 3.10 2.04
C PHE A 438 28.89 4.31 1.62
N VAL A 439 28.40 5.51 1.89
CA VAL A 439 29.13 6.76 1.74
C VAL A 439 29.67 7.22 3.08
#